data_2d33202c29b11c5b9002701c3a817ec9
#
_entry.id   2d33202c29b11c5b9002701c3a817ec9
#
_cell.length_a   1.000
_cell.length_b   1.000
_cell.length_c   1.000
_cell.angle_alpha   90.00
_cell.angle_beta   90.00
_cell.angle_gamma   90.00
#
_symmetry.space_group_name_H-M   'P 1'
#
loop_
_entity.id
_entity.type
_entity.pdbx_description
1 polymer ?
#
loop_
_entity_poly.entity_id
_entity_poly.type
_entity_poly.pdbx_seq_one_letter_code
_entity_poly.pdbx_strand_id
1 'polypeptide(L)'
;MNAQNIADRMAISDVIHRYCRAMDRIDVELGHSVWHADGKADYGAIYRGGGRGFVDWMCGVHRSMLALSHRVTNLLITLDGDRAGSESCVIATLRRMDGNRLLQTTAWGRYLDRWSRREGRWAIDHRTYVHDFDEVREITATALPGWGRPDRSDPSYQVLEL
;
A
#
# COMPACT_ATOMS: atom_id res chain seq x y z
N MET A 1 -3.25 -3.09 28.48
CA MET A 1 -3.47 -2.25 27.28
C MET A 1 -4.69 -1.40 27.57
N ASN A 2 -4.60 -0.06 27.48
CA ASN A 2 -5.74 0.84 27.72
C ASN A 2 -6.52 1.08 26.40
N ALA A 3 -7.72 1.70 26.50
CA ALA A 3 -8.57 1.95 25.34
C ALA A 3 -7.89 2.82 24.26
N GLN A 4 -7.08 3.81 24.66
CA GLN A 4 -6.35 4.64 23.73
C GLN A 4 -5.33 3.85 22.90
N ASN A 5 -4.59 2.92 23.52
CA ASN A 5 -3.64 2.07 22.79
C ASN A 5 -4.33 1.16 21.77
N ILE A 6 -5.55 0.71 22.06
CA ILE A 6 -6.34 -0.07 21.11
C ILE A 6 -6.74 0.81 19.92
N ALA A 7 -7.27 2.01 20.21
CA ALA A 7 -7.67 2.97 19.19
C ALA A 7 -6.49 3.37 18.29
N ASP A 8 -5.33 3.63 18.86
CA ASP A 8 -4.12 3.99 18.12
C ASP A 8 -3.64 2.86 17.19
N ARG A 9 -3.67 1.60 17.67
CA ARG A 9 -3.33 0.43 16.84
C ARG A 9 -4.31 0.25 15.69
N MET A 10 -5.61 0.43 15.93
CA MET A 10 -6.63 0.36 14.89
C MET A 10 -6.42 1.48 13.85
N ALA A 11 -6.15 2.71 14.29
CA ALA A 11 -5.89 3.83 13.39
C ALA A 11 -4.66 3.60 12.51
N ILE A 12 -3.55 3.10 13.07
CA ILE A 12 -2.34 2.76 12.30
C ILE A 12 -2.64 1.63 11.28
N SER A 13 -3.35 0.58 11.73
CA SER A 13 -3.75 -0.52 10.84
C SER A 13 -4.61 -0.03 9.67
N ASP A 14 -5.57 0.88 9.94
CA ASP A 14 -6.43 1.47 8.93
C ASP A 14 -5.62 2.29 7.90
N VAL A 15 -4.62 3.06 8.33
CA VAL A 15 -3.72 3.79 7.41
C VAL A 15 -2.96 2.83 6.49
N ILE A 16 -2.47 1.69 6.99
CA ILE A 16 -1.79 0.68 6.18
C ILE A 16 -2.76 0.10 5.12
N HIS A 17 -4.00 -0.22 5.51
CA HIS A 17 -5.01 -0.74 4.58
C HIS A 17 -5.40 0.30 3.52
N ARG A 18 -5.53 1.57 3.90
CA ARG A 18 -5.76 2.69 2.96
C ARG A 18 -4.61 2.84 1.96
N TYR A 19 -3.36 2.67 2.41
CA TYR A 19 -2.22 2.68 1.51
C TYR A 19 -2.33 1.57 0.46
N CYS A 20 -2.59 0.31 0.87
CA CYS A 20 -2.77 -0.80 -0.07
C CYS A 20 -3.92 -0.54 -1.06
N ARG A 21 -5.07 -0.06 -0.54
CA ARG A 21 -6.19 0.32 -1.38
C ARG A 21 -5.81 1.43 -2.39
N ALA A 22 -5.07 2.45 -1.95
CA ALA A 22 -4.63 3.53 -2.81
C ALA A 22 -3.77 3.02 -3.97
N MET A 23 -2.87 2.09 -3.70
CA MET A 23 -2.04 1.45 -4.73
C MET A 23 -2.87 0.61 -5.70
N ASP A 24 -3.83 -0.18 -5.18
CA ASP A 24 -4.66 -1.09 -5.99
C ASP A 24 -5.72 -0.37 -6.82
N ARG A 25 -6.16 0.82 -6.40
CA ARG A 25 -7.17 1.64 -7.08
C ARG A 25 -6.58 2.87 -7.76
N ILE A 26 -5.26 3.01 -7.73
CA ILE A 26 -4.53 4.17 -8.29
C ILE A 26 -5.15 5.48 -7.77
N ASP A 27 -5.55 5.48 -6.49
CA ASP A 27 -6.15 6.62 -5.81
C ASP A 27 -5.05 7.49 -5.17
N VAL A 28 -4.58 8.46 -5.94
CA VAL A 28 -3.47 9.34 -5.53
C VAL A 28 -3.82 10.14 -4.27
N GLU A 29 -5.04 10.65 -4.18
CA GLU A 29 -5.50 11.44 -3.02
C GLU A 29 -5.49 10.60 -1.74
N LEU A 30 -6.07 9.40 -1.79
CA LEU A 30 -6.03 8.45 -0.68
C LEU A 30 -4.58 8.08 -0.35
N GLY A 31 -3.75 7.86 -1.35
CA GLY A 31 -2.32 7.58 -1.18
C GLY A 31 -1.57 8.72 -0.49
N HIS A 32 -1.84 9.98 -0.85
CA HIS A 32 -1.24 11.14 -0.18
C HIS A 32 -1.69 11.25 1.28
N SER A 33 -2.95 10.89 1.58
CA SER A 33 -3.53 11.03 2.92
C SER A 33 -2.84 10.17 3.99
N VAL A 34 -2.16 9.09 3.60
CA VAL A 34 -1.50 8.18 4.55
C VAL A 34 -0.14 8.67 5.02
N TRP A 35 0.40 9.72 4.40
CA TRP A 35 1.70 10.30 4.73
C TRP A 35 1.56 11.64 5.44
N HIS A 36 2.49 11.95 6.35
CA HIS A 36 2.76 13.33 6.68
C HIS A 36 3.38 14.06 5.48
N ALA A 37 3.22 15.37 5.41
CA ALA A 37 3.71 16.17 4.26
C ALA A 37 5.22 16.04 4.04
N ASP A 38 5.98 15.85 5.12
CA ASP A 38 7.43 15.66 5.16
C ASP A 38 7.85 14.18 5.20
N GLY A 39 6.88 13.25 5.13
CA GLY A 39 7.10 11.81 5.18
C GLY A 39 8.02 11.31 4.07
N LYS A 40 8.81 10.28 4.37
CA LYS A 40 9.84 9.72 3.48
C LYS A 40 9.58 8.26 3.14
N ALA A 41 9.84 7.90 1.89
CA ALA A 41 9.77 6.54 1.37
C ALA A 41 11.16 6.08 0.91
N ASP A 42 11.62 4.94 1.42
CA ASP A 42 12.82 4.25 0.98
C ASP A 42 12.43 2.84 0.48
N TYR A 43 12.46 2.67 -0.81
CA TYR A 43 12.23 1.39 -1.50
C TYR A 43 13.54 0.90 -2.17
N GLY A 44 14.68 1.20 -1.57
CA GLY A 44 16.00 0.78 -2.03
C GLY A 44 16.34 1.35 -3.41
N ALA A 45 16.64 0.45 -4.36
CA ALA A 45 16.96 0.82 -5.73
C ALA A 45 15.75 1.29 -6.55
N ILE A 46 14.52 1.04 -6.06
CA ILE A 46 13.28 1.38 -6.78
C ILE A 46 12.98 2.87 -6.65
N TYR A 47 13.03 3.40 -5.43
CA TYR A 47 12.71 4.79 -5.14
C TYR A 47 13.24 5.22 -3.76
N ARG A 48 13.75 6.46 -3.68
CA ARG A 48 14.05 7.15 -2.41
C ARG A 48 13.63 8.59 -2.52
N GLY A 49 12.78 9.04 -1.59
CA GLY A 49 12.29 10.42 -1.63
C GLY A 49 11.10 10.70 -0.71
N GLY A 50 10.31 11.69 -1.05
CA GLY A 50 9.08 12.01 -0.33
C GLY A 50 8.02 10.91 -0.48
N GLY A 51 7.28 10.60 0.60
CA GLY A 51 6.25 9.57 0.58
C GLY A 51 5.12 9.88 -0.42
N ARG A 52 4.68 11.14 -0.50
CA ARG A 52 3.68 11.57 -1.49
C ARG A 52 4.23 11.49 -2.92
N GLY A 53 5.48 11.89 -3.14
CA GLY A 53 6.14 11.74 -4.44
C GLY A 53 6.28 10.28 -4.87
N PHE A 54 6.48 9.36 -3.92
CA PHE A 54 6.44 7.93 -4.20
C PHE A 54 5.05 7.50 -4.71
N VAL A 55 3.98 7.99 -4.08
CA VAL A 55 2.60 7.70 -4.51
C VAL A 55 2.36 8.17 -5.93
N ASP A 56 2.75 9.41 -6.26
CA ASP A 56 2.59 9.97 -7.62
C ASP A 56 3.31 9.11 -8.65
N TRP A 57 4.55 8.77 -8.37
CA TRP A 57 5.38 7.97 -9.26
C TRP A 57 4.82 6.55 -9.41
N MET A 58 4.49 5.87 -8.29
CA MET A 58 4.02 4.47 -8.33
C MET A 58 2.64 4.36 -8.97
N CYS A 59 1.72 5.28 -8.68
CA CYS A 59 0.43 5.33 -9.37
C CYS A 59 0.61 5.53 -10.88
N GLY A 60 1.61 6.31 -11.31
CA GLY A 60 2.00 6.42 -12.71
C GLY A 60 2.40 5.08 -13.32
N VAL A 61 3.25 4.32 -12.64
CA VAL A 61 3.66 2.96 -13.05
C VAL A 61 2.47 2.00 -13.09
N HIS A 62 1.61 2.04 -12.08
CA HIS A 62 0.48 1.14 -11.94
C HIS A 62 -0.59 1.32 -13.03
N ARG A 63 -0.70 2.50 -13.64
CA ARG A 63 -1.63 2.72 -14.79
C ARG A 63 -1.36 1.82 -15.99
N SER A 64 -0.15 1.31 -16.13
CA SER A 64 0.19 0.36 -17.20
C SER A 64 -0.11 -1.11 -16.83
N MET A 65 -0.51 -1.39 -15.60
CA MET A 65 -0.79 -2.74 -15.12
C MET A 65 -2.24 -3.13 -15.40
N LEU A 66 -2.46 -4.42 -15.69
CA LEU A 66 -3.80 -4.98 -15.92
C LEU A 66 -4.53 -5.32 -14.64
N ALA A 67 -3.79 -5.64 -13.58
CA ALA A 67 -4.34 -5.94 -12.27
C ALA A 67 -3.31 -5.66 -11.18
N LEU A 68 -3.79 -5.23 -10.04
CA LEU A 68 -3.03 -4.85 -8.86
C LEU A 68 -3.70 -5.45 -7.63
N SER A 69 -2.93 -6.04 -6.74
CA SER A 69 -3.45 -6.52 -5.46
C SER A 69 -2.35 -6.52 -4.40
N HIS A 70 -2.50 -5.68 -3.39
CA HIS A 70 -1.64 -5.67 -2.20
C HIS A 70 -2.39 -6.30 -1.04
N ARG A 71 -1.74 -7.23 -0.35
CA ARG A 71 -2.25 -7.88 0.87
C ARG A 71 -1.23 -7.69 1.98
N VAL A 72 -1.71 -7.27 3.14
CA VAL A 72 -0.88 -7.07 4.34
C VAL A 72 -1.29 -8.05 5.42
N THR A 73 -0.29 -8.64 6.05
CA THR A 73 -0.46 -9.61 7.15
C THR A 73 0.60 -9.37 8.22
N ASN A 74 0.52 -10.12 9.33
CA ASN A 74 1.53 -10.18 10.38
C ASN A 74 1.92 -8.78 10.90
N LEU A 75 0.93 -7.94 11.15
CA LEU A 75 1.16 -6.57 11.60
C LEU A 75 1.57 -6.54 13.08
N LEU A 76 2.78 -6.09 13.33
CA LEU A 76 3.32 -5.79 14.66
C LEU A 76 3.41 -4.27 14.82
N ILE A 77 2.95 -3.75 15.97
CA ILE A 77 3.01 -2.32 16.28
C ILE A 77 3.57 -2.15 17.68
N THR A 78 4.51 -1.23 17.85
CA THR A 78 4.99 -0.75 19.14
C THR A 78 4.62 0.71 19.26
N LEU A 79 3.90 1.07 20.34
CA LEU A 79 3.46 2.44 20.62
C LEU A 79 4.35 3.08 21.69
N ASP A 80 4.67 4.35 21.49
CA ASP A 80 5.37 5.22 22.46
C ASP A 80 4.76 6.62 22.40
N GLY A 81 3.70 6.86 23.18
CA GLY A 81 2.94 8.11 23.17
C GLY A 81 2.39 8.46 21.78
N ASP A 82 2.83 9.57 21.22
CA ASP A 82 2.46 10.05 19.89
C ASP A 82 3.39 9.54 18.79
N ARG A 83 4.21 8.54 19.08
CA ARG A 83 5.08 7.84 18.12
C ARG A 83 4.78 6.35 18.10
N ALA A 84 5.07 5.71 16.97
CA ALA A 84 5.00 4.27 16.85
C ALA A 84 6.01 3.75 15.83
N GLY A 85 6.34 2.47 15.96
CA GLY A 85 7.00 1.67 14.93
C GLY A 85 6.13 0.50 14.56
N SER A 86 6.15 0.09 13.30
CA SER A 86 5.47 -1.12 12.86
C SER A 86 6.26 -1.91 11.83
N GLU A 87 6.05 -3.22 11.85
CA GLU A 87 6.40 -4.13 10.77
C GLU A 87 5.13 -4.79 10.27
N SER A 88 4.98 -4.89 8.95
CA SER A 88 3.93 -5.69 8.32
C SER A 88 4.49 -6.45 7.12
N CYS A 89 4.09 -7.72 6.95
CA CYS A 89 4.37 -8.46 5.74
C CYS A 89 3.43 -7.98 4.62
N VAL A 90 3.97 -7.82 3.42
CA VAL A 90 3.17 -7.46 2.24
C VAL A 90 3.39 -8.46 1.11
N ILE A 91 2.30 -8.82 0.44
CA ILE A 91 2.32 -9.55 -0.83
C ILE A 91 1.71 -8.62 -1.88
N ALA A 92 2.51 -8.23 -2.86
CA ALA A 92 2.07 -7.46 -4.02
C ALA A 92 1.98 -8.37 -5.25
N THR A 93 0.80 -8.46 -5.85
CA THR A 93 0.58 -9.21 -7.09
C THR A 93 0.20 -8.25 -8.19
N LEU A 94 0.97 -8.26 -9.29
CA LEU A 94 0.86 -7.34 -10.40
C LEU A 94 0.74 -8.14 -11.70
N ARG A 95 -0.15 -7.74 -12.60
CA ARG A 95 -0.28 -8.36 -13.92
C ARG A 95 -0.02 -7.35 -15.03
N ARG A 96 0.75 -7.77 -16.03
CA ARG A 96 1.06 -6.94 -17.21
C ARG A 96 1.19 -7.78 -18.45
N MET A 97 1.02 -7.15 -19.61
CA MET A 97 1.44 -7.76 -20.87
C MET A 97 2.94 -7.57 -21.10
N ASP A 98 3.56 -8.57 -21.70
CA ASP A 98 4.91 -8.56 -22.23
C ASP A 98 4.85 -9.17 -23.65
N GLY A 99 4.68 -8.34 -24.65
CA GLY A 99 4.26 -8.77 -25.98
C GLY A 99 2.89 -9.48 -25.90
N ASN A 100 2.83 -10.75 -26.32
CA ASN A 100 1.62 -11.56 -26.29
C ASN A 100 1.48 -12.42 -25.01
N ARG A 101 2.41 -12.28 -24.05
CA ARG A 101 2.40 -13.05 -22.81
C ARG A 101 1.75 -12.25 -21.69
N LEU A 102 0.88 -12.89 -20.95
CA LEU A 102 0.35 -12.34 -19.70
C LEU A 102 1.25 -12.80 -18.56
N LEU A 103 1.97 -11.84 -17.96
CA LEU A 103 2.87 -12.10 -16.85
C LEU A 103 2.24 -11.64 -15.54
N GLN A 104 2.40 -12.46 -14.50
CA GLN A 104 2.12 -12.13 -13.13
C GLN A 104 3.42 -12.09 -12.34
N THR A 105 3.69 -10.94 -11.74
CA THR A 105 4.74 -10.79 -10.72
C THR A 105 4.08 -10.87 -9.35
N THR A 106 4.61 -11.70 -8.46
CA THR A 106 4.25 -11.72 -7.04
C THR A 106 5.49 -11.43 -6.24
N ALA A 107 5.47 -10.36 -5.46
CA ALA A 107 6.57 -9.95 -4.60
C ALA A 107 6.16 -10.08 -3.14
N TRP A 108 7.04 -10.67 -2.33
CA TRP A 108 6.93 -10.75 -0.88
C TRP A 108 7.95 -9.82 -0.26
N GLY A 109 7.50 -9.04 0.70
CA GLY A 109 8.34 -8.08 1.39
C GLY A 109 7.71 -7.61 2.68
N ARG A 110 8.32 -6.59 3.26
CA ARG A 110 7.86 -5.99 4.51
C ARG A 110 7.88 -4.48 4.43
N TYR A 111 6.87 -3.86 5.05
CA TYR A 111 6.88 -2.44 5.35
C TYR A 111 7.38 -2.26 6.78
N LEU A 112 8.45 -1.49 6.95
CA LEU A 112 8.98 -1.04 8.23
C LEU A 112 8.65 0.44 8.33
N ASP A 113 7.66 0.77 9.18
CA ASP A 113 7.13 2.12 9.26
C ASP A 113 7.45 2.78 10.58
N ARG A 114 7.79 4.07 10.52
CA ARG A 114 7.79 5.00 11.64
C ARG A 114 6.59 5.92 11.50
N TRP A 115 5.94 6.18 12.63
CA TRP A 115 4.68 6.89 12.70
C TRP A 115 4.77 8.01 13.72
N SER A 116 4.03 9.07 13.46
CA SER A 116 3.68 10.04 14.50
C SER A 116 2.19 10.41 14.43
N ARG A 117 1.65 10.76 15.59
CA ARG A 117 0.33 11.37 15.70
C ARG A 117 0.49 12.88 15.78
N ARG A 118 0.09 13.59 14.74
CA ARG A 118 0.12 15.05 14.67
C ARG A 118 -1.31 15.56 14.50
N GLU A 119 -1.73 16.49 15.32
CA GLU A 119 -3.08 17.05 15.30
C GLU A 119 -4.17 15.96 15.37
N GLY A 120 -3.95 14.95 16.21
CA GLY A 120 -4.86 13.84 16.41
C GLY A 120 -4.85 12.75 15.30
N ARG A 121 -4.04 12.90 14.27
CA ARG A 121 -4.00 11.99 13.11
C ARG A 121 -2.68 11.21 13.06
N TRP A 122 -2.78 9.89 13.01
CA TRP A 122 -1.67 9.01 12.70
C TRP A 122 -1.37 9.03 11.19
N ALA A 123 -0.10 9.18 10.83
CA ALA A 123 0.37 9.04 9.46
C ALA A 123 1.83 8.59 9.42
N ILE A 124 2.29 8.16 8.26
CA ILE A 124 3.64 7.64 8.07
C ILE A 124 4.64 8.81 8.02
N ASP A 125 5.63 8.77 8.92
CA ASP A 125 6.81 9.64 8.86
C ASP A 125 7.88 9.07 7.94
N HIS A 126 8.10 7.74 8.01
CA HIS A 126 9.11 7.07 7.22
C HIS A 126 8.70 5.63 6.98
N ARG A 127 8.76 5.18 5.73
CA ARG A 127 8.65 3.78 5.34
C ARG A 127 9.94 3.30 4.72
N THR A 128 10.43 2.17 5.19
CA THR A 128 11.42 1.35 4.48
C THR A 128 10.70 0.10 3.95
N TYR A 129 10.73 -0.12 2.64
CA TYR A 129 10.33 -1.38 2.05
C TYR A 129 11.51 -2.34 2.01
N VAL A 130 11.33 -3.50 2.60
CA VAL A 130 12.28 -4.60 2.50
C VAL A 130 11.71 -5.61 1.50
N HIS A 131 12.42 -5.82 0.41
CA HIS A 131 12.11 -6.86 -0.56
C HIS A 131 12.73 -8.17 -0.07
N ASP A 132 11.90 -9.18 0.20
CA ASP A 132 12.40 -10.48 0.66
C ASP A 132 12.69 -11.39 -0.55
N PHE A 133 11.71 -11.57 -1.45
CA PHE A 133 11.85 -12.32 -2.71
C PHE A 133 10.66 -12.04 -3.63
N ASP A 134 10.77 -12.45 -4.89
CA ASP A 134 9.67 -12.37 -5.86
C ASP A 134 9.70 -13.55 -6.84
N GLU A 135 8.61 -13.69 -7.58
CA GLU A 135 8.50 -14.60 -8.71
C GLU A 135 7.77 -13.94 -9.87
N VAL A 136 8.13 -14.34 -11.08
CA VAL A 136 7.41 -13.97 -12.30
C VAL A 136 6.93 -15.23 -13.01
N ARG A 137 5.63 -15.30 -13.31
CA ARG A 137 5.02 -16.41 -14.02
C ARG A 137 4.26 -15.93 -15.24
N GLU A 138 4.35 -16.69 -16.32
CA GLU A 138 3.38 -16.60 -17.39
C GLU A 138 2.09 -17.30 -16.95
N ILE A 139 0.95 -16.63 -17.12
CA ILE A 139 -0.34 -17.15 -16.69
C ILE A 139 -1.35 -17.10 -17.83
N THR A 140 -2.37 -17.96 -17.74
CA THR A 140 -3.54 -17.91 -18.63
C THR A 140 -4.65 -17.11 -17.95
N ALA A 141 -5.23 -16.15 -18.66
CA ALA A 141 -6.40 -15.43 -18.17
C ALA A 141 -7.59 -16.40 -18.06
N THR A 142 -8.40 -16.22 -16.99
CA THR A 142 -9.64 -16.97 -16.83
C THR A 142 -10.74 -16.40 -17.73
N ALA A 143 -11.73 -17.22 -18.07
CA ALA A 143 -12.87 -16.79 -18.89
C ALA A 143 -13.85 -15.86 -18.15
N LEU A 144 -13.79 -15.79 -16.81
CA LEU A 144 -14.66 -14.92 -16.03
C LEU A 144 -14.18 -13.46 -16.12
N PRO A 145 -15.05 -12.53 -16.56
CA PRO A 145 -14.70 -11.12 -16.58
C PRO A 145 -14.52 -10.61 -15.14
N GLY A 146 -13.40 -9.94 -14.88
CA GLY A 146 -13.19 -9.25 -13.63
C GLY A 146 -14.08 -8.01 -13.50
N TRP A 147 -14.62 -7.77 -12.31
CA TRP A 147 -15.43 -6.58 -11.99
C TRP A 147 -14.62 -5.49 -11.29
N GLY A 148 -13.47 -5.86 -10.72
CA GLY A 148 -12.56 -4.89 -10.09
C GLY A 148 -12.02 -3.90 -11.13
N ARG A 149 -11.87 -2.65 -10.70
CA ARG A 149 -11.30 -1.56 -11.51
C ARG A 149 -10.16 -0.90 -10.74
N PRO A 150 -9.08 -0.48 -11.41
CA PRO A 150 -7.97 0.22 -10.78
C PRO A 150 -8.24 1.73 -10.69
N ASP A 151 -9.48 2.13 -10.45
CA ASP A 151 -9.91 3.53 -10.38
C ASP A 151 -11.20 3.68 -9.57
N ARG A 152 -11.74 4.91 -9.50
CA ARG A 152 -12.95 5.25 -8.76
C ARG A 152 -14.25 4.64 -9.32
N SER A 153 -14.22 3.99 -10.48
CA SER A 153 -15.36 3.20 -10.99
C SER A 153 -15.47 1.82 -10.35
N ASP A 154 -14.51 1.43 -9.50
CA ASP A 154 -14.58 0.18 -8.75
C ASP A 154 -15.80 0.17 -7.82
N PRO A 155 -16.59 -0.91 -7.80
CA PRO A 155 -17.81 -1.00 -6.98
C PRO A 155 -17.62 -0.72 -5.49
N SER A 156 -16.39 -0.92 -4.96
CA SER A 156 -16.09 -0.67 -3.56
C SER A 156 -16.20 0.80 -3.15
N TYR A 157 -16.11 1.75 -4.09
CA TYR A 157 -16.32 3.16 -3.78
C TYR A 157 -17.77 3.45 -3.39
N GLN A 158 -18.76 2.77 -4.01
CA GLN A 158 -20.19 2.92 -3.66
C GLN A 158 -20.50 2.44 -2.24
N VAL A 159 -19.68 1.57 -1.67
CA VAL A 159 -19.86 1.00 -0.33
C VAL A 159 -19.13 1.79 0.74
N LEU A 160 -17.96 2.36 0.40
CA LEU A 160 -17.05 2.97 1.37
C LEU A 160 -17.14 4.50 1.42
N GLU A 161 -17.74 5.14 0.42
CA GLU A 161 -18.05 6.57 0.39
C GLU A 161 -19.49 6.75 0.92
N LEU A 162 -19.63 6.83 2.25
CA LEU A 162 -20.90 7.08 2.95
C LEU A 162 -21.06 8.56 3.26
#